data_cc68398da9f173ea4229128d65c16d52
#
_entry.id   cc68398da9f173ea4229128d65c16d52
#
_cell.length_a   1.000
_cell.length_b   1.000
_cell.length_c   1.000
_cell.angle_alpha   90.00
_cell.angle_beta   90.00
_cell.angle_gamma   90.00
#
_symmetry.space_group_name_H-M   'P 1'
#
loop_
_entity.id
_entity.type
_entity.pdbx_description
1 polymer ?
#
loop_
_entity_poly.entity_id
_entity_poly.type
_entity_poly.pdbx_seq_one_letter_code
_entity_poly.pdbx_strand_id
1 'polypeptide(L)'
;MDFPTTVLNIYRNHLSGVFLFLMKSDTERTNRDRPRIARGIMTLAIVISGIAFIWFGFQTVLGTPTPFYVVSSGSMIPALQIGDIIVVQDTNLSDGVVEGDVIVFDRPTDKEVVVVHRIVDIVDDAPQRALRTKGDNNRLVDGWLVTEEYFLGKVIFTVPKIGYLSRILNPPLNFIFVIIILAVIFLSEAFPSKEKSKNKETSY
;
A
#
# COMPACT_ATOMS: atom_id res chain seq x y z
N MET A 1 4.31 79.30 15.04
CA MET A 1 5.35 78.40 14.47
C MET A 1 4.61 77.27 13.75
N ASP A 2 4.39 77.50 12.47
CA ASP A 2 3.61 76.53 11.65
C ASP A 2 4.58 75.51 11.08
N PHE A 3 4.45 74.24 11.52
CA PHE A 3 5.18 73.12 10.91
C PHE A 3 4.66 72.92 9.48
N PRO A 4 5.53 72.83 8.51
CA PRO A 4 5.12 72.74 7.11
C PRO A 4 4.40 71.42 6.84
N THR A 5 3.11 71.51 6.51
CA THR A 5 2.24 70.41 6.09
C THR A 5 2.79 69.55 4.96
N THR A 6 3.80 70.04 4.25
CA THR A 6 4.50 69.37 3.15
C THR A 6 5.30 68.13 3.60
N VAL A 7 5.96 68.16 4.78
CA VAL A 7 6.78 67.04 5.29
C VAL A 7 5.89 65.89 5.72
N LEU A 8 4.73 66.13 6.32
CA LEU A 8 3.76 65.12 6.75
C LEU A 8 3.14 64.37 5.55
N ASN A 9 2.94 65.04 4.42
CA ASN A 9 2.42 64.44 3.21
C ASN A 9 3.43 63.53 2.51
N ILE A 10 4.74 63.83 2.55
CA ILE A 10 5.78 62.96 1.98
C ILE A 10 5.91 61.66 2.77
N TYR A 11 5.88 61.73 4.11
CA TYR A 11 5.94 60.51 4.95
C TYR A 11 4.68 59.65 4.79
N ARG A 12 3.51 60.23 4.69
CA ARG A 12 2.25 59.53 4.50
C ARG A 12 2.22 58.78 3.15
N ASN A 13 2.70 59.40 2.08
CA ASN A 13 2.75 58.77 0.75
C ASN A 13 3.82 57.68 0.65
N HIS A 14 4.95 57.82 1.37
CA HIS A 14 5.98 56.83 1.39
C HIS A 14 5.55 55.56 2.17
N LEU A 15 4.88 55.74 3.33
CA LEU A 15 4.35 54.64 4.12
C LEU A 15 3.20 53.88 3.42
N SER A 16 2.32 54.61 2.73
CA SER A 16 1.25 53.95 1.95
C SER A 16 1.78 53.17 0.74
N GLY A 17 2.85 53.69 0.07
CA GLY A 17 3.51 52.99 -1.02
C GLY A 17 4.19 51.70 -0.58
N VAL A 18 4.92 51.70 0.55
CA VAL A 18 5.56 50.51 1.12
C VAL A 18 4.52 49.52 1.59
N PHE A 19 3.42 49.97 2.24
CA PHE A 19 2.35 49.04 2.68
C PHE A 19 1.63 48.41 1.50
N LEU A 20 1.31 49.14 0.44
CA LEU A 20 0.74 48.60 -0.80
C LEU A 20 1.67 47.65 -1.52
N PHE A 21 3.01 47.91 -1.53
CA PHE A 21 4.01 47.02 -2.10
C PHE A 21 4.11 45.71 -1.33
N LEU A 22 4.10 45.75 0.01
CA LEU A 22 4.11 44.54 0.86
C LEU A 22 2.82 43.72 0.68
N MET A 23 1.65 44.33 0.71
CA MET A 23 0.37 43.66 0.48
C MET A 23 0.28 43.05 -0.93
N LYS A 24 0.81 43.75 -1.95
CA LYS A 24 0.83 43.26 -3.33
C LYS A 24 1.78 42.05 -3.49
N SER A 25 2.93 42.07 -2.81
CA SER A 25 3.90 40.96 -2.87
C SER A 25 3.36 39.68 -2.25
N ASP A 26 2.59 39.78 -1.15
CA ASP A 26 1.97 38.64 -0.49
C ASP A 26 0.81 38.05 -1.29
N THR A 27 0.01 38.92 -1.94
CA THR A 27 -1.15 38.47 -2.75
C THR A 27 -0.66 37.79 -4.06
N GLU A 28 0.41 38.26 -4.68
CA GLU A 28 0.98 37.64 -5.89
C GLU A 28 1.66 36.31 -5.60
N ARG A 29 2.30 36.15 -4.44
CA ARG A 29 2.89 34.86 -4.00
C ARG A 29 1.82 33.80 -3.76
N THR A 30 0.77 34.12 -3.02
CA THR A 30 -0.30 33.16 -2.71
C THR A 30 -1.09 32.72 -3.93
N ASN A 31 -1.23 33.57 -4.95
CA ASN A 31 -1.96 33.23 -6.17
C ASN A 31 -1.13 32.38 -7.16
N ARG A 32 0.21 32.46 -7.10
CA ARG A 32 1.10 31.65 -7.94
C ARG A 32 1.28 30.20 -7.42
N ASP A 33 1.15 29.99 -6.13
CA ASP A 33 1.38 28.69 -5.50
C ASP A 33 0.12 27.81 -5.46
N ARG A 34 -1.09 28.42 -5.48
CA ARG A 34 -2.36 27.69 -5.54
C ARG A 34 -2.44 26.66 -6.68
N PRO A 35 -2.10 26.98 -7.95
CA PRO A 35 -2.16 25.99 -9.02
C PRO A 35 -1.09 24.88 -8.91
N ARG A 36 0.00 25.12 -8.18
CA ARG A 36 1.06 24.12 -7.94
C ARG A 36 0.66 23.14 -6.87
N ILE A 37 0.14 23.65 -5.75
CA ILE A 37 -0.40 22.83 -4.67
C ILE A 37 -1.57 21.96 -5.19
N ALA A 38 -2.48 22.56 -5.97
CA ALA A 38 -3.58 21.83 -6.58
C ALA A 38 -3.10 20.68 -7.49
N ARG A 39 -2.03 20.88 -8.27
CA ARG A 39 -1.42 19.82 -9.06
C ARG A 39 -0.84 18.72 -8.19
N GLY A 40 -0.09 19.05 -7.13
CA GLY A 40 0.45 18.06 -6.19
C GLY A 40 -0.65 17.22 -5.54
N ILE A 41 -1.75 17.86 -5.13
CA ILE A 41 -2.94 17.15 -4.59
C ILE A 41 -3.55 16.22 -5.64
N MET A 42 -3.69 16.71 -6.88
CA MET A 42 -4.26 15.92 -7.97
C MET A 42 -3.40 14.71 -8.31
N THR A 43 -2.08 14.88 -8.40
CA THR A 43 -1.13 13.77 -8.62
C THR A 43 -1.22 12.75 -7.50
N LEU A 44 -1.25 13.20 -6.25
CA LEU A 44 -1.38 12.32 -5.10
C LEU A 44 -2.72 11.55 -5.12
N ALA A 45 -3.82 12.21 -5.46
CA ALA A 45 -5.13 11.58 -5.59
C ALA A 45 -5.14 10.50 -6.69
N ILE A 46 -4.51 10.77 -7.84
CA ILE A 46 -4.38 9.80 -8.94
C ILE A 46 -3.57 8.58 -8.50
N VAL A 47 -2.44 8.79 -7.82
CA VAL A 47 -1.59 7.69 -7.34
C VAL A 47 -2.34 6.82 -6.33
N ILE A 48 -2.99 7.43 -5.34
CA ILE A 48 -3.78 6.71 -4.33
C ILE A 48 -4.94 5.95 -4.98
N SER A 49 -5.66 6.59 -5.91
CA SER A 49 -6.76 5.94 -6.63
C SER A 49 -6.27 4.77 -7.49
N GLY A 50 -5.11 4.90 -8.13
CA GLY A 50 -4.48 3.83 -8.90
C GLY A 50 -4.11 2.63 -8.03
N ILE A 51 -3.50 2.86 -6.88
CA ILE A 51 -3.16 1.80 -5.91
C ILE A 51 -4.44 1.11 -5.40
N ALA A 52 -5.45 1.89 -5.03
CA ALA A 52 -6.73 1.35 -4.58
C ALA A 52 -7.41 0.52 -5.67
N PHE A 53 -7.41 1.00 -6.92
CA PHE A 53 -7.98 0.28 -8.06
C PHE A 53 -7.28 -1.07 -8.31
N ILE A 54 -5.95 -1.10 -8.24
CA ILE A 54 -5.17 -2.34 -8.37
C ILE A 54 -5.51 -3.30 -7.22
N TRP A 55 -5.56 -2.81 -5.98
CA TRP A 55 -5.87 -3.62 -4.81
C TRP A 55 -7.27 -4.25 -4.88
N PHE A 56 -8.29 -3.45 -5.15
CA PHE A 56 -9.67 -3.93 -5.32
C PHE A 56 -9.81 -4.85 -6.56
N GLY A 57 -9.02 -4.58 -7.62
CA GLY A 57 -8.93 -5.46 -8.78
C GLY A 57 -8.46 -6.86 -8.41
N PHE A 58 -7.39 -6.98 -7.60
CA PHE A 58 -6.92 -8.27 -7.10
C PHE A 58 -7.97 -8.99 -6.25
N GLN A 59 -8.61 -8.29 -5.32
CA GLN A 59 -9.66 -8.87 -4.48
C GLN A 59 -10.83 -9.40 -5.33
N THR A 60 -11.25 -8.65 -6.34
CA THR A 60 -12.36 -9.05 -7.22
C THR A 60 -11.99 -10.24 -8.09
N VAL A 61 -10.79 -10.26 -8.68
CA VAL A 61 -10.33 -11.35 -9.56
C VAL A 61 -10.06 -12.65 -8.79
N LEU A 62 -9.50 -12.52 -7.58
CA LEU A 62 -9.16 -13.67 -6.73
C LEU A 62 -10.28 -14.10 -5.79
N GLY A 63 -11.37 -13.33 -5.70
CA GLY A 63 -12.55 -13.64 -4.90
C GLY A 63 -12.35 -13.53 -3.39
N THR A 64 -11.16 -13.13 -2.92
CA THR A 64 -10.82 -13.10 -1.50
C THR A 64 -10.42 -11.71 -1.02
N PRO A 65 -10.81 -11.30 0.20
CA PRO A 65 -10.41 -10.01 0.78
C PRO A 65 -8.90 -9.94 1.07
N THR A 66 -8.23 -11.07 1.27
CA THR A 66 -6.78 -11.16 1.56
C THR A 66 -6.08 -12.09 0.56
N PRO A 67 -5.77 -11.60 -0.65
CA PRO A 67 -5.19 -12.44 -1.69
C PRO A 67 -3.71 -12.78 -1.49
N PHE A 68 -3.02 -12.15 -0.56
CA PHE A 68 -1.58 -12.34 -0.35
C PHE A 68 -1.24 -12.68 1.10
N TYR A 69 -0.46 -13.76 1.30
CA TYR A 69 0.08 -14.13 2.61
C TYR A 69 1.59 -14.32 2.52
N VAL A 70 2.28 -14.06 3.63
CA VAL A 70 3.73 -14.32 3.77
C VAL A 70 3.93 -15.59 4.57
N VAL A 71 4.67 -16.53 4.02
CA VAL A 71 5.02 -17.78 4.70
C VAL A 71 5.95 -17.47 5.88
N SER A 72 5.50 -17.75 7.09
CA SER A 72 6.21 -17.41 8.34
C SER A 72 6.87 -18.63 9.01
N SER A 73 6.48 -19.86 8.67
CA SER A 73 6.98 -21.09 9.27
C SER A 73 7.55 -22.06 8.23
N GLY A 74 8.31 -23.05 8.69
CA GLY A 74 8.92 -24.06 7.82
C GLY A 74 8.09 -25.32 7.62
N SER A 75 6.81 -25.34 7.98
CA SER A 75 5.96 -26.55 7.90
C SER A 75 5.76 -27.04 6.46
N MET A 76 5.92 -26.17 5.47
CA MET A 76 5.73 -26.47 4.05
C MET A 76 7.04 -26.62 3.27
N ILE A 77 8.19 -26.66 3.92
CA ILE A 77 9.49 -26.93 3.26
C ILE A 77 9.48 -28.38 2.72
N PRO A 78 9.96 -28.63 1.48
CA PRO A 78 10.65 -27.71 0.57
C PRO A 78 9.72 -26.91 -0.36
N ALA A 79 8.42 -27.19 -0.42
CA ALA A 79 7.51 -26.61 -1.40
C ALA A 79 7.35 -25.07 -1.22
N LEU A 80 7.28 -24.61 0.03
CA LEU A 80 7.25 -23.18 0.37
C LEU A 80 8.35 -22.88 1.38
N GLN A 81 9.10 -21.82 1.11
CA GLN A 81 10.16 -21.34 1.99
C GLN A 81 9.66 -20.21 2.90
N ILE A 82 10.26 -20.06 4.07
CA ILE A 82 10.02 -18.90 4.92
C ILE A 82 10.35 -17.61 4.15
N GLY A 83 9.42 -16.65 4.14
CA GLY A 83 9.57 -15.40 3.41
C GLY A 83 9.07 -15.44 1.96
N ASP A 84 8.48 -16.55 1.50
CA ASP A 84 7.74 -16.57 0.25
C ASP A 84 6.41 -15.80 0.41
N ILE A 85 5.96 -15.15 -0.65
CA ILE A 85 4.60 -14.62 -0.75
C ILE A 85 3.79 -15.61 -1.57
N ILE A 86 2.66 -16.04 -1.02
CA ILE A 86 1.69 -16.88 -1.71
C ILE A 86 0.50 -16.06 -2.16
N VAL A 87 0.01 -16.35 -3.36
CA VAL A 87 -1.22 -15.79 -3.91
C VAL A 87 -2.33 -16.81 -3.72
N VAL A 88 -3.40 -16.36 -3.09
CA VAL A 88 -4.55 -17.19 -2.71
C VAL A 88 -5.77 -16.77 -3.51
N GLN A 89 -6.48 -17.74 -4.03
CA GLN A 89 -7.75 -17.57 -4.73
C GLN A 89 -8.85 -18.25 -3.92
N ASP A 90 -9.96 -17.54 -3.73
CA ASP A 90 -11.19 -18.16 -3.24
C ASP A 90 -11.70 -19.14 -4.28
N THR A 91 -12.06 -20.31 -3.84
CA THR A 91 -12.60 -21.37 -4.68
C THR A 91 -13.60 -22.19 -3.86
N ASN A 92 -14.50 -22.85 -4.54
CA ASN A 92 -15.49 -23.70 -3.85
C ASN A 92 -14.80 -24.94 -3.27
N LEU A 93 -14.99 -25.19 -1.98
CA LEU A 93 -14.44 -26.37 -1.31
C LEU A 93 -15.02 -27.66 -1.89
N SER A 94 -16.23 -27.62 -2.49
CA SER A 94 -16.91 -28.78 -3.02
C SER A 94 -16.26 -29.39 -4.26
N ASP A 95 -15.80 -28.53 -5.19
CA ASP A 95 -15.32 -28.94 -6.53
C ASP A 95 -14.08 -28.18 -7.00
N GLY A 96 -13.67 -27.13 -6.27
CA GLY A 96 -12.53 -26.30 -6.61
C GLY A 96 -11.19 -26.78 -6.07
N VAL A 97 -11.18 -27.78 -5.17
CA VAL A 97 -9.96 -28.32 -4.56
C VAL A 97 -9.88 -29.84 -4.71
N VAL A 98 -8.66 -30.34 -4.86
CA VAL A 98 -8.33 -31.75 -4.96
C VAL A 98 -7.20 -32.14 -3.99
N GLU A 99 -7.02 -33.44 -3.74
CA GLU A 99 -5.86 -33.92 -3.01
C GLU A 99 -4.56 -33.45 -3.67
N GLY A 100 -3.60 -33.03 -2.83
CA GLY A 100 -2.34 -32.46 -3.29
C GLY A 100 -2.34 -30.94 -3.40
N ASP A 101 -3.48 -30.28 -3.43
CA ASP A 101 -3.55 -28.82 -3.40
C ASP A 101 -3.02 -28.23 -2.09
N VAL A 102 -2.40 -27.08 -2.16
CA VAL A 102 -1.99 -26.29 -1.00
C VAL A 102 -3.07 -25.25 -0.72
N ILE A 103 -3.57 -25.24 0.51
CA ILE A 103 -4.66 -24.36 0.93
C ILE A 103 -4.26 -23.50 2.10
N VAL A 104 -4.95 -22.37 2.23
CA VAL A 104 -4.88 -21.45 3.37
C VAL A 104 -6.18 -21.56 4.14
N PHE A 105 -6.10 -21.67 5.45
CA PHE A 105 -7.25 -21.80 6.32
C PHE A 105 -6.97 -21.28 7.72
N ASP A 106 -8.03 -20.87 8.43
CA ASP A 106 -7.95 -20.55 9.85
C ASP A 106 -7.88 -21.85 10.66
N ARG A 107 -7.01 -21.89 11.66
CA ARG A 107 -6.88 -23.09 12.51
C ARG A 107 -8.19 -23.34 13.24
N PRO A 108 -8.82 -24.53 13.12
CA PRO A 108 -10.10 -24.82 13.78
C PRO A 108 -10.08 -24.70 15.31
N THR A 109 -8.89 -24.84 15.93
CA THR A 109 -8.71 -24.69 17.38
C THR A 109 -8.37 -23.28 17.81
N ASP A 110 -8.00 -22.39 16.86
CA ASP A 110 -7.61 -21.01 17.13
C ASP A 110 -7.70 -20.17 15.83
N LYS A 111 -8.82 -19.50 15.63
CA LYS A 111 -9.12 -18.72 14.42
C LYS A 111 -8.20 -17.50 14.21
N GLU A 112 -7.39 -17.11 15.19
CA GLU A 112 -6.41 -16.03 15.00
C GLU A 112 -5.14 -16.51 14.26
N VAL A 113 -5.00 -17.84 14.10
CA VAL A 113 -3.82 -18.45 13.47
C VAL A 113 -4.17 -18.96 12.08
N VAL A 114 -3.63 -18.29 11.07
CA VAL A 114 -3.71 -18.74 9.68
C VAL A 114 -2.66 -19.82 9.41
N VAL A 115 -3.07 -20.92 8.79
CA VAL A 115 -2.25 -22.09 8.44
C VAL A 115 -2.24 -22.29 6.93
N VAL A 116 -1.09 -22.72 6.41
CA VAL A 116 -0.90 -23.08 4.99
C VAL A 116 -0.39 -24.51 4.96
N HIS A 117 -1.22 -25.46 4.54
CA HIS A 117 -0.85 -26.88 4.45
C HIS A 117 -1.43 -27.51 3.18
N ARG A 118 -0.97 -28.74 2.89
CA ARG A 118 -1.41 -29.54 1.74
C ARG A 118 -2.58 -30.44 2.10
N ILE A 119 -3.56 -30.56 1.21
CA ILE A 119 -4.64 -31.52 1.31
C ILE A 119 -4.05 -32.93 1.08
N VAL A 120 -4.24 -33.81 2.04
CA VAL A 120 -3.81 -35.23 1.96
C VAL A 120 -4.97 -36.21 1.88
N ASP A 121 -6.19 -35.74 2.17
CA ASP A 121 -7.39 -36.57 2.10
C ASP A 121 -8.63 -35.66 2.09
N ILE A 122 -9.68 -36.08 1.39
CA ILE A 122 -10.97 -35.39 1.32
C ILE A 122 -12.02 -36.31 1.95
N VAL A 123 -12.66 -35.83 3.02
CA VAL A 123 -13.65 -36.57 3.77
C VAL A 123 -15.05 -36.13 3.32
N ASP A 124 -15.68 -36.96 2.49
CA ASP A 124 -17.00 -36.69 1.93
C ASP A 124 -18.15 -37.29 2.79
N ASP A 125 -17.83 -38.22 3.73
CA ASP A 125 -18.81 -38.94 4.58
C ASP A 125 -19.28 -38.14 5.80
N ALA A 126 -18.77 -36.92 5.99
CA ALA A 126 -19.21 -36.03 7.07
C ALA A 126 -20.50 -35.26 6.67
N PRO A 127 -21.27 -34.68 7.62
CA PRO A 127 -22.42 -33.83 7.32
C PRO A 127 -22.09 -32.66 6.36
N GLN A 128 -20.82 -32.31 6.28
CA GLN A 128 -20.23 -31.33 5.34
C GLN A 128 -18.90 -31.88 4.89
N ARG A 129 -18.56 -31.64 3.60
CA ARG A 129 -17.25 -31.94 3.05
C ARG A 129 -16.16 -31.28 3.91
N ALA A 130 -15.14 -32.05 4.26
CA ALA A 130 -14.03 -31.58 5.09
C ALA A 130 -12.70 -32.06 4.52
N LEU A 131 -11.65 -31.28 4.74
CA LEU A 131 -10.32 -31.54 4.22
C LEU A 131 -9.38 -31.95 5.37
N ARG A 132 -8.64 -33.02 5.17
CA ARG A 132 -7.53 -33.42 6.02
C ARG A 132 -6.25 -32.86 5.44
N THR A 133 -5.51 -32.13 6.26
CA THR A 133 -4.32 -31.40 5.83
C THR A 133 -3.07 -31.87 6.53
N LYS A 134 -1.92 -31.57 5.93
CA LYS A 134 -0.61 -31.85 6.48
C LYS A 134 0.41 -30.84 5.92
N GLY A 135 1.30 -30.32 6.76
CA GLY A 135 2.48 -29.63 6.30
C GLY A 135 3.49 -30.59 5.66
N ASP A 136 4.08 -30.21 4.53
CA ASP A 136 5.02 -31.04 3.78
C ASP A 136 6.22 -31.49 4.65
N ASN A 137 6.65 -30.65 5.58
CA ASN A 137 7.73 -30.92 6.53
C ASN A 137 7.26 -31.52 7.87
N ASN A 138 5.98 -31.72 8.06
CA ASN A 138 5.44 -32.28 9.30
C ASN A 138 5.48 -33.80 9.27
N ARG A 139 5.68 -34.45 10.41
CA ARG A 139 5.67 -35.92 10.50
C ARG A 139 4.25 -36.48 10.49
N LEU A 140 3.31 -35.78 11.09
CA LEU A 140 1.92 -36.22 11.27
C LEU A 140 0.97 -35.32 10.48
N VAL A 141 -0.17 -35.86 10.11
CA VAL A 141 -1.33 -35.11 9.62
C VAL A 141 -1.87 -34.21 10.72
N ASP A 142 -2.54 -33.15 10.35
CA ASP A 142 -3.15 -32.23 11.29
C ASP A 142 -4.27 -32.93 12.08
N GLY A 143 -4.40 -32.63 13.36
CA GLY A 143 -5.39 -33.25 14.26
C GLY A 143 -6.81 -32.72 14.13
N TRP A 144 -7.07 -31.88 13.13
CA TRP A 144 -8.36 -31.27 12.83
C TRP A 144 -8.78 -31.53 11.38
N LEU A 145 -10.05 -31.23 11.09
CA LEU A 145 -10.59 -31.19 9.74
C LEU A 145 -10.88 -29.74 9.36
N VAL A 146 -10.57 -29.36 8.15
CA VAL A 146 -10.86 -28.04 7.59
C VAL A 146 -12.18 -28.13 6.85
N THR A 147 -13.20 -27.42 7.36
CA THR A 147 -14.51 -27.25 6.72
C THR A 147 -14.57 -25.90 6.01
N GLU A 148 -15.64 -25.63 5.29
CA GLU A 148 -15.90 -24.35 4.59
C GLU A 148 -15.74 -23.14 5.51
N GLU A 149 -16.16 -23.28 6.79
CA GLU A 149 -16.06 -22.20 7.80
C GLU A 149 -14.64 -21.71 8.04
N TYR A 150 -13.63 -22.58 7.90
CA TYR A 150 -12.23 -22.28 8.16
C TYR A 150 -11.43 -22.08 6.89
N PHE A 151 -11.97 -22.43 5.73
CA PHE A 151 -11.31 -22.35 4.45
C PHE A 151 -11.20 -20.91 3.95
N LEU A 152 -9.99 -20.45 3.63
CA LEU A 152 -9.72 -19.10 3.13
C LEU A 152 -9.38 -19.07 1.64
N GLY A 153 -8.97 -20.23 1.07
CA GLY A 153 -8.73 -20.35 -0.35
C GLY A 153 -7.53 -21.25 -0.70
N LYS A 154 -7.34 -21.45 -1.99
CA LYS A 154 -6.28 -22.28 -2.58
C LYS A 154 -5.09 -21.43 -3.01
N VAL A 155 -3.88 -21.90 -2.75
CA VAL A 155 -2.64 -21.29 -3.26
C VAL A 155 -2.52 -21.56 -4.75
N ILE A 156 -2.52 -20.51 -5.57
CA ILE A 156 -2.43 -20.59 -7.03
C ILE A 156 -1.06 -20.19 -7.55
N PHE A 157 -0.31 -19.39 -6.79
CA PHE A 157 1.00 -18.90 -7.19
C PHE A 157 1.89 -18.61 -5.98
N THR A 158 3.20 -18.72 -6.15
CA THR A 158 4.20 -18.42 -5.10
C THR A 158 5.28 -17.51 -5.67
N VAL A 159 5.56 -16.41 -4.96
CA VAL A 159 6.65 -15.48 -5.27
C VAL A 159 7.78 -15.70 -4.26
N PRO A 160 8.91 -16.26 -4.68
CA PRO A 160 9.97 -16.64 -3.74
C PRO A 160 10.62 -15.43 -3.08
N LYS A 161 10.83 -15.50 -1.77
CA LYS A 161 11.68 -14.62 -0.94
C LYS A 161 11.31 -13.12 -0.91
N ILE A 162 10.30 -12.65 -1.63
CA ILE A 162 9.88 -11.23 -1.59
C ILE A 162 9.32 -10.84 -0.22
N GLY A 163 8.72 -11.77 0.50
CA GLY A 163 8.22 -11.54 1.84
C GLY A 163 9.29 -11.19 2.89
N TYR A 164 10.57 -11.42 2.62
CA TYR A 164 11.65 -10.90 3.49
C TYR A 164 11.66 -9.37 3.54
N LEU A 165 11.22 -8.69 2.48
CA LEU A 165 11.12 -7.23 2.48
C LEU A 165 10.09 -6.74 3.52
N SER A 166 9.00 -7.47 3.75
CA SER A 166 8.02 -7.15 4.78
C SER A 166 8.57 -7.27 6.21
N ARG A 167 9.58 -8.13 6.44
CA ARG A 167 10.27 -8.24 7.73
C ARG A 167 11.18 -7.06 8.03
N ILE A 168 11.80 -6.46 7.00
CA ILE A 168 12.63 -5.27 7.15
C ILE A 168 11.75 -4.04 7.44
N LEU A 169 10.55 -4.03 6.85
CA LEU A 169 9.58 -2.95 6.97
C LEU A 169 8.49 -3.30 8.01
N ASN A 170 8.89 -3.65 9.24
CA ASN A 170 7.92 -3.87 10.32
C ASN A 170 7.18 -2.56 10.67
N PRO A 171 5.89 -2.63 11.09
CA PRO A 171 5.23 -1.47 11.67
C PRO A 171 6.02 -0.93 12.89
N PRO A 172 6.23 0.41 13.02
CA PRO A 172 5.66 1.49 12.21
C PRO A 172 6.49 1.90 10.99
N LEU A 173 7.67 1.30 10.74
CA LEU A 173 8.64 1.75 9.72
C LEU A 173 8.07 1.70 8.30
N ASN A 174 7.25 0.71 7.98
CA ASN A 174 6.59 0.59 6.67
C ASN A 174 5.68 1.81 6.38
N PHE A 175 4.90 2.26 7.37
CA PHE A 175 4.03 3.45 7.20
C PHE A 175 4.86 4.72 7.01
N ILE A 176 5.94 4.88 7.78
CA ILE A 176 6.85 6.02 7.66
C ILE A 176 7.46 6.05 6.24
N PHE A 177 7.88 4.91 5.71
CA PHE A 177 8.47 4.82 4.37
C PHE A 177 7.47 5.21 3.27
N VAL A 178 6.24 4.73 3.36
CA VAL A 178 5.16 5.12 2.44
C VAL A 178 4.86 6.62 2.53
N ILE A 179 4.76 7.16 3.74
CA ILE A 179 4.53 8.59 3.96
C ILE A 179 5.66 9.44 3.36
N ILE A 180 6.92 9.02 3.52
CA ILE A 180 8.08 9.72 2.93
C ILE A 180 7.98 9.72 1.40
N ILE A 181 7.68 8.58 0.78
CA ILE A 181 7.53 8.49 -0.68
C ILE A 181 6.41 9.42 -1.17
N LEU A 182 5.25 9.38 -0.54
CA LEU A 182 4.12 10.25 -0.90
C LEU A 182 4.46 11.73 -0.69
N ALA A 183 5.19 12.07 0.39
CA ALA A 183 5.66 13.43 0.63
C ALA A 183 6.65 13.89 -0.42
N VAL A 184 7.59 13.04 -0.85
CA VAL A 184 8.56 13.37 -1.93
C VAL A 184 7.83 13.59 -3.25
N ILE A 185 6.87 12.76 -3.62
CA ILE A 185 6.04 12.93 -4.83
C ILE A 185 5.30 14.28 -4.75
N PHE A 186 4.64 14.56 -3.64
CA PHE A 186 3.92 15.81 -3.43
C PHE A 186 4.84 17.04 -3.53
N LEU A 187 5.98 17.01 -2.84
CA LEU A 187 6.94 18.12 -2.81
C LEU A 187 7.59 18.36 -4.18
N SER A 188 7.87 17.31 -4.95
CA SER A 188 8.44 17.45 -6.30
C SER A 188 7.50 18.18 -7.27
N GLU A 189 6.19 17.98 -7.12
CA GLU A 189 5.16 18.66 -7.92
C GLU A 189 4.85 20.07 -7.39
N ALA A 190 4.78 20.23 -6.07
CA ALA A 190 4.48 21.52 -5.44
C ALA A 190 5.65 22.51 -5.57
N PHE A 191 6.90 22.01 -5.53
CA PHE A 191 8.13 22.83 -5.56
C PHE A 191 9.13 22.34 -6.61
N PRO A 192 8.83 22.50 -7.92
CA PRO A 192 9.76 22.08 -8.97
C PRO A 192 11.07 22.87 -8.88
N SER A 193 12.19 22.16 -8.86
CA SER A 193 13.53 22.77 -8.83
C SER A 193 13.78 23.63 -10.08
N LYS A 194 14.37 24.80 -9.90
CA LYS A 194 14.62 25.82 -10.94
C LYS A 194 15.75 25.48 -11.93
N GLU A 195 16.17 24.25 -12.08
CA GLU A 195 17.44 23.88 -12.74
C GLU A 195 17.41 23.71 -14.27
N LYS A 196 16.38 24.15 -14.99
CA LYS A 196 16.33 24.02 -16.47
C LYS A 196 16.40 25.31 -17.28
N SER A 197 16.83 26.43 -16.71
CA SER A 197 16.88 27.71 -17.45
C SER A 197 18.26 28.16 -17.92
N LYS A 198 19.36 27.44 -17.66
CA LYS A 198 20.74 27.95 -17.98
C LYS A 198 21.34 27.48 -19.31
N ASN A 199 20.68 26.64 -20.08
CA ASN A 199 21.27 26.07 -21.32
C ASN A 199 20.65 26.61 -22.62
N LYS A 200 20.11 27.84 -22.65
CA LYS A 200 19.60 28.45 -23.90
C LYS A 200 20.29 29.74 -24.32
N GLU A 201 21.33 30.20 -23.63
CA GLU A 201 21.99 31.49 -23.95
C GLU A 201 23.45 31.38 -24.45
N THR A 202 23.91 30.22 -24.87
CA THR A 202 25.26 30.12 -25.46
C THR A 202 25.20 29.44 -26.81
N SER A 203 24.57 30.10 -27.79
CA SER A 203 24.71 29.74 -29.20
C SER A 203 24.33 30.94 -30.06
N TYR A 204 25.29 31.89 -30.12
CA TYR A 204 25.46 32.86 -31.23
C TYR A 204 26.94 33.04 -31.47
#